data_b209eab5fd5c3caa9ad7d566179b836b
#
_entry.id   b209eab5fd5c3caa9ad7d566179b836b
#
_cell.length_a   1.000
_cell.length_b   1.000
_cell.length_c   1.000
_cell.angle_alpha   90.00
_cell.angle_beta   90.00
_cell.angle_gamma   90.00
#
_symmetry.space_group_name_H-M   'P 1'
#
loop_
_entity.id
_entity.type
_entity.pdbx_description
1 polymer ?
#
loop_
_entity_poly.entity_id
_entity_poly.type
_entity_poly.pdbx_seq_one_letter_code
_entity_poly.pdbx_strand_id
1 'polypeptide(L)'
;GQYGDLFEMSDRVADMSEDPVLANATMLLGEQAAETKELILWGVLRAGTNVFYSGTGTPASRADVNDTITLNLQRAVVRSLNNQRAKKITSMVSASPKYATEAVAPSYVAFGHTDLEQDIRDMDGFTPVERYGNFSPMSPYECGKVETVRYILSPVLAPFTDAGSGTLNGMVSTGGSNVDVYPVVFIAKNAYGHVPLKGAGSMNP
;
A
#
# COMPACT_ATOMS: atom_id res chain seq x y z
N GLY A 1 -9.85 8.23 17.16
CA GLY A 1 -8.85 9.07 17.82
C GLY A 1 -8.74 10.42 17.15
N GLN A 2 -8.25 11.40 17.84
CA GLN A 2 -7.84 12.68 17.27
C GLN A 2 -6.32 12.65 17.17
N TYR A 3 -5.81 13.07 16.02
CA TYR A 3 -4.38 13.17 15.74
C TYR A 3 -4.09 14.62 15.41
N GLY A 4 -2.98 15.13 15.87
CA GLY A 4 -2.55 16.49 15.60
C GLY A 4 -1.06 16.64 15.85
N ASP A 5 -0.48 17.59 15.19
CA ASP A 5 0.89 18.02 15.42
C ASP A 5 0.94 19.54 15.56
N LEU A 6 1.97 20.06 16.21
CA LEU A 6 2.14 21.47 16.50
C LEU A 6 3.54 21.90 16.06
N PHE A 7 3.57 22.95 15.26
CA PHE A 7 4.80 23.65 14.92
C PHE A 7 4.80 25.03 15.60
N GLU A 8 5.79 25.26 16.45
CA GLU A 8 5.99 26.57 17.10
C GLU A 8 7.17 27.30 16.45
N MET A 9 6.94 28.57 16.14
CA MET A 9 7.96 29.43 15.59
C MET A 9 7.95 30.78 16.33
N SER A 10 9.11 31.29 16.73
CA SER A 10 9.20 32.60 17.35
C SER A 10 9.12 33.70 16.28
N ASP A 11 8.53 34.84 16.65
CA ASP A 11 8.45 36.05 15.80
C ASP A 11 9.81 36.46 15.24
N ARG A 12 10.85 36.27 16.06
CA ARG A 12 12.24 36.61 15.69
C ARG A 12 12.76 35.80 14.52
N VAL A 13 12.38 34.52 14.41
CA VAL A 13 12.76 33.67 13.27
C VAL A 13 11.99 34.09 12.04
N ALA A 14 10.72 34.45 12.19
CA ALA A 14 9.89 34.95 11.08
C ALA A 14 10.43 36.26 10.50
N ASP A 15 10.91 37.18 11.35
CA ASP A 15 11.44 38.49 10.93
C ASP A 15 12.86 38.42 10.37
N MET A 16 13.67 37.46 10.81
CA MET A 16 15.10 37.38 10.43
C MET A 16 15.38 36.38 9.29
N SER A 17 14.41 35.54 8.94
CA SER A 17 14.56 34.53 7.87
C SER A 17 14.16 35.12 6.52
N GLU A 18 15.05 35.05 5.53
CA GLU A 18 14.72 35.36 4.13
C GLU A 18 13.87 34.26 3.49
N ASP A 19 13.89 33.05 4.06
CA ASP A 19 13.14 31.91 3.54
C ASP A 19 11.70 31.88 4.04
N PRO A 20 10.73 31.41 3.26
CA PRO A 20 9.32 31.30 3.65
C PRO A 20 9.10 30.12 4.64
N VAL A 21 9.70 30.17 5.82
CA VAL A 21 9.69 29.09 6.81
C VAL A 21 8.27 28.64 7.18
N LEU A 22 7.35 29.59 7.35
CA LEU A 22 5.96 29.29 7.68
C LEU A 22 5.23 28.53 6.55
N ALA A 23 5.50 28.90 5.28
CA ALA A 23 4.90 28.21 4.14
C ALA A 23 5.44 26.79 4.03
N ASN A 24 6.75 26.59 4.21
CA ASN A 24 7.39 25.29 4.20
C ASN A 24 6.88 24.40 5.37
N ALA A 25 6.75 24.96 6.57
CA ALA A 25 6.20 24.25 7.72
C ALA A 25 4.75 23.81 7.48
N THR A 26 3.93 24.67 6.89
CA THR A 26 2.53 24.34 6.54
C THR A 26 2.46 23.18 5.54
N MET A 27 3.34 23.16 4.53
CA MET A 27 3.42 22.08 3.56
C MET A 27 3.83 20.76 4.22
N LEU A 28 4.87 20.77 5.07
CA LEU A 28 5.33 19.58 5.80
C LEU A 28 4.25 19.02 6.73
N LEU A 29 3.53 19.86 7.45
CA LEU A 29 2.40 19.44 8.29
C LEU A 29 1.27 18.83 7.46
N GLY A 30 1.02 19.34 6.26
CA GLY A 30 0.07 18.76 5.33
C GLY A 30 0.46 17.36 4.85
N GLU A 31 1.73 17.17 4.51
CA GLU A 31 2.28 15.86 4.13
C GLU A 31 2.21 14.86 5.28
N GLN A 32 2.60 15.26 6.48
CA GLN A 32 2.53 14.44 7.68
C GLN A 32 1.09 14.03 8.03
N ALA A 33 0.14 14.94 7.89
CA ALA A 33 -1.28 14.62 8.09
C ALA A 33 -1.80 13.59 7.07
N ALA A 34 -1.37 13.69 5.82
CA ALA A 34 -1.70 12.72 4.78
C ALA A 34 -1.10 11.34 5.08
N GLU A 35 0.19 11.28 5.45
CA GLU A 35 0.87 10.05 5.83
C GLU A 35 0.22 9.38 7.05
N THR A 36 -0.11 10.14 8.08
CA THR A 36 -0.82 9.63 9.27
C THR A 36 -2.16 8.99 8.89
N LYS A 37 -2.90 9.61 7.99
CA LYS A 37 -4.17 9.07 7.48
C LYS A 37 -3.96 7.74 6.75
N GLU A 38 -2.94 7.65 5.90
CA GLU A 38 -2.60 6.41 5.18
C GLU A 38 -2.19 5.29 6.14
N LEU A 39 -1.39 5.59 7.17
CA LEU A 39 -1.00 4.62 8.20
C LEU A 39 -2.21 4.07 8.97
N ILE A 40 -3.19 4.93 9.29
CA ILE A 40 -4.43 4.50 9.95
C ILE A 40 -5.24 3.58 9.04
N LEU A 41 -5.39 3.94 7.77
CA LEU A 41 -6.07 3.11 6.77
C LEU A 41 -5.37 1.77 6.58
N TRP A 42 -4.04 1.79 6.48
CA TRP A 42 -3.23 0.57 6.39
C TRP A 42 -3.45 -0.34 7.59
N GLY A 43 -3.45 0.23 8.80
CA GLY A 43 -3.73 -0.52 10.03
C GLY A 43 -5.07 -1.26 10.00
N VAL A 44 -6.10 -0.64 9.41
CA VAL A 44 -7.43 -1.26 9.25
C VAL A 44 -7.41 -2.33 8.15
N LEU A 45 -6.81 -2.05 7.00
CA LEU A 45 -6.79 -2.98 5.87
C LEU A 45 -6.01 -4.25 6.18
N ARG A 46 -4.84 -4.15 6.84
CA ARG A 46 -4.03 -5.30 7.21
C ARG A 46 -4.62 -6.18 8.33
N ALA A 47 -5.66 -5.71 9.00
CA ALA A 47 -6.38 -6.45 10.04
C ALA A 47 -7.50 -7.36 9.49
N GLY A 48 -7.60 -7.53 8.17
CA GLY A 48 -8.58 -8.40 7.52
C GLY A 48 -8.49 -9.86 7.99
N THR A 49 -9.60 -10.59 7.89
CA THR A 49 -9.71 -11.99 8.34
C THR A 49 -9.51 -13.02 7.22
N ASN A 50 -9.60 -12.60 5.95
CA ASN A 50 -9.37 -13.49 4.80
C ASN A 50 -7.89 -13.44 4.42
N VAL A 51 -7.07 -14.23 5.10
CA VAL A 51 -5.62 -14.19 5.02
C VAL A 51 -5.07 -15.49 4.44
N PHE A 52 -4.10 -15.37 3.54
CA PHE A 52 -3.30 -16.45 2.98
C PHE A 52 -1.85 -16.23 3.42
N TYR A 53 -1.21 -17.23 3.96
CA TYR A 53 0.17 -17.16 4.43
C TYR A 53 1.12 -17.83 3.43
N SER A 54 2.30 -17.26 3.21
CA SER A 54 3.35 -17.85 2.41
C SER A 54 4.19 -18.79 3.26
N GLY A 55 4.47 -19.98 2.75
CA GLY A 55 5.32 -20.95 3.47
C GLY A 55 5.21 -22.34 2.89
N THR A 56 6.17 -23.19 3.31
CA THR A 56 6.18 -24.62 2.98
C THR A 56 5.15 -25.37 3.84
N GLY A 57 4.33 -26.20 3.20
CA GLY A 57 3.22 -26.90 3.84
C GLY A 57 1.90 -26.13 3.81
N THR A 58 1.20 -26.10 4.92
CA THR A 58 -0.07 -25.35 5.09
C THR A 58 0.07 -24.39 6.26
N PRO A 59 0.72 -23.22 6.06
CA PRO A 59 0.87 -22.25 7.13
C PRO A 59 -0.52 -21.74 7.56
N ALA A 60 -0.79 -21.81 8.86
CA ALA A 60 -2.07 -21.46 9.44
C ALA A 60 -2.05 -20.09 10.13
N SER A 61 -0.87 -19.59 10.44
CA SER A 61 -0.66 -18.37 11.19
C SER A 61 0.49 -17.55 10.63
N ARG A 62 0.61 -16.32 11.11
CA ARG A 62 1.73 -15.45 10.77
C ARG A 62 3.08 -16.01 11.18
N ALA A 63 3.13 -16.71 12.32
CA ALA A 63 4.36 -17.34 12.84
C ALA A 63 4.89 -18.50 11.96
N ASP A 64 4.07 -19.02 11.06
CA ASP A 64 4.46 -20.11 10.14
C ASP A 64 5.03 -19.60 8.82
N VAL A 65 5.06 -18.28 8.61
CA VAL A 65 5.58 -17.68 7.37
C VAL A 65 7.08 -17.89 7.31
N ASN A 66 7.54 -18.66 6.30
CA ASN A 66 8.94 -19.03 6.10
C ASN A 66 9.37 -19.01 4.62
N ASP A 67 8.57 -18.37 3.76
CA ASP A 67 8.84 -18.30 2.33
C ASP A 67 8.35 -16.96 1.76
N THR A 68 8.88 -16.57 0.60
CA THR A 68 8.50 -15.35 -0.11
C THR A 68 7.16 -15.50 -0.84
N ILE A 69 6.67 -14.42 -1.43
CA ILE A 69 5.44 -14.46 -2.23
C ILE A 69 5.66 -15.28 -3.50
N THR A 70 4.75 -16.22 -3.78
CA THR A 70 4.81 -17.07 -4.97
C THR A 70 3.63 -16.84 -5.90
N LEU A 71 3.81 -17.13 -7.21
CA LEU A 71 2.74 -17.05 -8.19
C LEU A 71 1.54 -17.97 -7.82
N ASN A 72 1.81 -19.12 -7.22
CA ASN A 72 0.75 -20.05 -6.78
C ASN A 72 -0.09 -19.44 -5.65
N LEU A 73 0.55 -18.77 -4.70
CA LEU A 73 -0.12 -18.05 -3.62
C LEU A 73 -0.99 -16.91 -4.19
N GLN A 74 -0.44 -16.11 -5.10
CA GLN A 74 -1.20 -15.06 -5.79
C GLN A 74 -2.43 -15.63 -6.50
N ARG A 75 -2.28 -16.73 -7.23
CA ARG A 75 -3.40 -17.40 -7.91
C ARG A 75 -4.46 -17.94 -6.94
N ALA A 76 -4.05 -18.41 -5.76
CA ALA A 76 -4.98 -18.83 -4.72
C ALA A 76 -5.82 -17.64 -4.19
N VAL A 77 -5.18 -16.49 -3.94
CA VAL A 77 -5.86 -15.25 -3.56
C VAL A 77 -6.83 -14.78 -4.65
N VAL A 78 -6.39 -14.74 -5.91
CA VAL A 78 -7.23 -14.35 -7.05
C VAL A 78 -8.43 -15.29 -7.21
N ARG A 79 -8.23 -16.61 -6.99
CA ARG A 79 -9.33 -17.59 -6.99
C ARG A 79 -10.35 -17.28 -5.89
N SER A 80 -9.90 -16.93 -4.69
CA SER A 80 -10.78 -16.53 -3.59
C SER A 80 -11.59 -15.28 -3.94
N LEU A 81 -10.96 -14.25 -4.53
CA LEU A 81 -11.65 -13.05 -5.01
C LEU A 81 -12.70 -13.37 -6.07
N ASN A 82 -12.37 -14.24 -7.04
CA ASN A 82 -13.31 -14.66 -8.08
C ASN A 82 -14.50 -15.44 -7.50
N ASN A 83 -14.27 -16.32 -6.52
CA ASN A 83 -15.33 -17.05 -5.82
C ASN A 83 -16.29 -16.12 -5.08
N GLN A 84 -15.78 -15.02 -4.54
CA GLN A 84 -16.56 -13.96 -3.92
C GLN A 84 -17.22 -13.02 -4.95
N ARG A 85 -17.07 -13.29 -6.26
CA ARG A 85 -17.58 -12.46 -7.37
C ARG A 85 -17.05 -11.02 -7.33
N ALA A 86 -15.82 -10.84 -6.86
CA ALA A 86 -15.17 -9.54 -6.80
C ALA A 86 -14.93 -8.98 -8.22
N LYS A 87 -15.32 -7.75 -8.46
CA LYS A 87 -15.17 -7.10 -9.77
C LYS A 87 -13.77 -6.51 -9.91
N LYS A 88 -13.16 -6.68 -11.08
CA LYS A 88 -11.88 -6.04 -11.40
C LYS A 88 -12.03 -4.52 -11.53
N ILE A 89 -10.96 -3.82 -11.24
CA ILE A 89 -10.87 -2.37 -11.43
C ILE A 89 -10.60 -2.12 -12.92
N THR A 90 -11.42 -1.26 -13.54
CA THR A 90 -11.38 -0.95 -14.97
C THR A 90 -11.16 0.53 -15.25
N SER A 91 -11.21 1.36 -14.22
CA SER A 91 -11.02 2.81 -14.32
C SER A 91 -10.37 3.34 -13.07
N MET A 92 -9.59 4.38 -13.22
CA MET A 92 -8.99 5.14 -12.12
C MET A 92 -9.29 6.62 -12.29
N VAL A 93 -9.20 7.36 -11.19
CA VAL A 93 -9.24 8.83 -11.23
C VAL A 93 -7.83 9.32 -11.56
N SER A 94 -7.70 10.09 -12.64
CA SER A 94 -6.44 10.72 -13.01
C SER A 94 -6.05 11.78 -11.98
N ALA A 95 -4.78 11.85 -11.64
CA ALA A 95 -4.20 12.91 -10.81
C ALA A 95 -4.10 14.22 -11.62
N SER A 96 -5.25 14.80 -11.97
CA SER A 96 -5.39 16.00 -12.78
C SER A 96 -6.32 16.99 -12.09
N PRO A 97 -6.10 18.30 -12.23
CA PRO A 97 -7.02 19.32 -11.70
C PRO A 97 -8.46 19.17 -12.23
N LYS A 98 -8.66 18.45 -13.32
CA LYS A 98 -9.97 18.24 -13.96
C LYS A 98 -10.67 16.95 -13.53
N TYR A 99 -10.12 16.18 -12.61
CA TYR A 99 -10.72 14.90 -12.14
C TYR A 99 -11.19 13.99 -13.29
N ALA A 100 -10.36 13.82 -14.30
CA ALA A 100 -10.68 12.94 -15.42
C ALA A 100 -10.56 11.46 -14.98
N THR A 101 -11.46 10.62 -15.50
CA THR A 101 -11.42 9.18 -15.31
C THR A 101 -10.72 8.54 -16.50
N GLU A 102 -9.65 7.78 -16.26
CA GLU A 102 -8.93 7.03 -17.29
C GLU A 102 -9.31 5.56 -17.28
N ALA A 103 -9.40 4.97 -18.48
CA ALA A 103 -9.62 3.54 -18.64
C ALA A 103 -8.34 2.76 -18.36
N VAL A 104 -8.43 1.70 -17.55
CA VAL A 104 -7.31 0.84 -17.18
C VAL A 104 -7.64 -0.59 -17.58
N ALA A 105 -6.63 -1.38 -17.99
CA ALA A 105 -6.81 -2.80 -18.24
C ALA A 105 -7.39 -3.50 -16.99
N PRO A 106 -8.45 -4.33 -17.13
CA PRO A 106 -9.13 -4.96 -15.99
C PRO A 106 -8.16 -5.75 -15.11
N SER A 107 -7.98 -5.31 -13.87
CA SER A 107 -7.02 -5.89 -12.93
C SER A 107 -7.51 -5.79 -11.48
N TYR A 108 -6.97 -6.64 -10.62
CA TYR A 108 -6.96 -6.41 -9.18
C TYR A 108 -5.72 -5.58 -8.83
N VAL A 109 -5.74 -4.93 -7.68
CA VAL A 109 -4.61 -4.14 -7.18
C VAL A 109 -4.13 -4.75 -5.88
N ALA A 110 -2.82 -4.87 -5.75
CA ALA A 110 -2.15 -5.33 -4.55
C ALA A 110 -1.26 -4.20 -4.00
N PHE A 111 -1.40 -3.90 -2.72
CA PHE A 111 -0.57 -2.94 -2.00
C PHE A 111 0.40 -3.66 -1.09
N GLY A 112 1.65 -3.28 -1.10
CA GLY A 112 2.71 -3.87 -0.28
C GLY A 112 3.88 -2.94 -0.04
N HIS A 113 4.82 -3.40 0.78
CA HIS A 113 6.06 -2.68 1.06
C HIS A 113 7.05 -2.77 -0.10
N THR A 114 7.92 -1.79 -0.23
CA THR A 114 8.96 -1.75 -1.28
C THR A 114 9.96 -2.90 -1.20
N ASP A 115 10.22 -3.47 -0.03
CA ASP A 115 11.15 -4.60 0.15
C ASP A 115 10.69 -5.87 -0.61
N LEU A 116 9.40 -5.96 -0.94
CA LEU A 116 8.86 -7.05 -1.75
C LEU A 116 9.10 -6.91 -3.26
N GLU A 117 9.70 -5.81 -3.70
CA GLU A 117 9.83 -5.53 -5.13
C GLU A 117 10.62 -6.61 -5.87
N GLN A 118 11.72 -7.08 -5.27
CA GLN A 118 12.53 -8.14 -5.87
C GLN A 118 11.75 -9.44 -6.01
N ASP A 119 11.09 -9.88 -4.96
CA ASP A 119 10.30 -11.12 -4.96
C ASP A 119 9.15 -11.08 -5.98
N ILE A 120 8.53 -9.91 -6.14
CA ILE A 120 7.46 -9.70 -7.13
C ILE A 120 8.04 -9.71 -8.55
N ARG A 121 9.20 -9.12 -8.79
CA ARG A 121 9.88 -9.12 -10.09
C ARG A 121 10.34 -10.50 -10.50
N ASP A 122 10.69 -11.36 -9.55
CA ASP A 122 11.15 -12.73 -9.77
C ASP A 122 9.98 -13.72 -10.04
N MET A 123 8.72 -13.29 -9.85
CA MET A 123 7.57 -14.13 -10.21
C MET A 123 7.45 -14.33 -11.72
N ASP A 124 7.15 -15.56 -12.13
CA ASP A 124 6.90 -15.89 -13.54
C ASP A 124 5.75 -15.05 -14.12
N GLY A 125 5.99 -14.47 -15.29
CA GLY A 125 5.00 -13.64 -15.98
C GLY A 125 4.93 -12.20 -15.49
N PHE A 126 5.90 -11.75 -14.71
CA PHE A 126 6.01 -10.35 -14.33
C PHE A 126 6.18 -9.45 -15.57
N THR A 127 5.42 -8.39 -15.63
CA THR A 127 5.49 -7.37 -16.67
C THR A 127 5.70 -6.00 -16.02
N PRO A 128 6.88 -5.39 -16.19
CA PRO A 128 7.15 -4.07 -15.65
C PRO A 128 6.29 -3.00 -16.34
N VAL A 129 6.11 -1.85 -15.67
CA VAL A 129 5.28 -0.74 -16.15
C VAL A 129 5.70 -0.26 -17.54
N GLU A 130 7.01 -0.24 -17.83
CA GLU A 130 7.57 0.20 -19.11
C GLU A 130 7.13 -0.67 -20.30
N ARG A 131 6.64 -1.87 -20.04
CA ARG A 131 6.17 -2.82 -21.07
C ARG A 131 4.65 -2.88 -21.22
N TYR A 132 3.90 -1.97 -20.61
CA TYR A 132 2.43 -1.98 -20.68
C TYR A 132 1.83 -1.59 -22.04
N GLY A 133 2.64 -1.09 -22.97
CA GLY A 133 2.18 -0.62 -24.27
C GLY A 133 1.30 0.63 -24.11
N ASN A 134 0.04 0.54 -24.58
CA ASN A 134 -0.90 1.67 -24.58
C ASN A 134 -1.66 1.87 -23.25
N PHE A 135 -1.37 1.09 -22.21
CA PHE A 135 -2.06 1.21 -20.93
C PHE A 135 -1.25 2.05 -19.95
N SER A 136 -1.89 3.05 -19.36
CA SER A 136 -1.27 3.87 -18.33
C SER A 136 -1.13 3.09 -17.00
N PRO A 137 -0.08 3.37 -16.21
CA PRO A 137 0.02 2.88 -14.84
C PRO A 137 -1.09 3.51 -13.98
N MET A 138 -1.53 2.79 -12.94
CA MET A 138 -2.54 3.30 -12.00
C MET A 138 -1.96 4.30 -11.01
N SER A 139 -0.66 4.20 -10.71
CA SER A 139 0.04 5.03 -9.74
C SER A 139 1.49 5.20 -10.16
N PRO A 140 2.13 6.33 -9.80
CA PRO A 140 3.59 6.49 -9.93
C PRO A 140 4.39 5.43 -9.17
N TYR A 141 3.81 4.83 -8.14
CA TYR A 141 4.43 3.80 -7.30
C TYR A 141 4.09 2.36 -7.76
N GLU A 142 3.53 2.20 -8.94
CA GLU A 142 3.27 0.88 -9.52
C GLU A 142 4.57 0.29 -10.06
N CYS A 143 4.98 -0.88 -9.54
CA CYS A 143 6.19 -1.56 -10.01
C CYS A 143 5.94 -2.41 -11.25
N GLY A 144 4.75 -2.95 -11.41
CA GLY A 144 4.40 -3.81 -12.52
C GLY A 144 3.14 -4.64 -12.27
N LYS A 145 2.90 -5.60 -13.14
CA LYS A 145 1.79 -6.54 -13.01
C LYS A 145 2.28 -7.99 -13.14
N VAL A 146 1.60 -8.87 -12.44
CA VAL A 146 1.72 -10.32 -12.63
C VAL A 146 0.33 -10.86 -12.99
N GLU A 147 0.16 -11.39 -14.19
CA GLU A 147 -1.14 -11.82 -14.71
C GLU A 147 -2.21 -10.71 -14.63
N THR A 148 -3.17 -10.84 -13.72
CA THR A 148 -4.31 -9.93 -13.56
C THR A 148 -4.19 -9.03 -12.31
N VAL A 149 -3.05 -9.02 -11.65
CA VAL A 149 -2.79 -8.24 -10.44
C VAL A 149 -1.72 -7.18 -10.72
N ARG A 150 -1.99 -5.94 -10.35
CA ARG A 150 -1.04 -4.82 -10.38
C ARG A 150 -0.52 -4.56 -8.99
N TYR A 151 0.78 -4.36 -8.85
CA TYR A 151 1.45 -4.14 -7.59
C TYR A 151 1.84 -2.68 -7.43
N ILE A 152 1.34 -2.07 -6.36
CA ILE A 152 1.70 -0.72 -5.92
C ILE A 152 2.46 -0.86 -4.61
N LEU A 153 3.69 -0.36 -4.58
CA LEU A 153 4.59 -0.53 -3.46
C LEU A 153 4.89 0.81 -2.81
N SER A 154 4.90 0.83 -1.48
CA SER A 154 5.22 2.04 -0.73
C SER A 154 6.00 1.69 0.54
N PRO A 155 7.05 2.46 0.89
CA PRO A 155 7.84 2.25 2.10
C PRO A 155 7.06 2.54 3.39
N VAL A 156 5.93 3.26 3.29
CA VAL A 156 5.07 3.61 4.44
C VAL A 156 4.25 2.41 4.93
N LEU A 157 4.11 1.35 4.11
CA LEU A 157 3.29 0.17 4.42
C LEU A 157 4.04 -0.82 5.32
N ALA A 158 4.22 -0.44 6.58
CA ALA A 158 5.06 -1.16 7.54
C ALA A 158 4.72 -2.65 7.68
N PRO A 159 5.75 -3.54 7.76
CA PRO A 159 5.60 -4.96 8.02
C PRO A 159 5.22 -5.24 9.49
N PHE A 160 4.98 -6.52 9.77
CA PHE A 160 4.96 -7.05 11.14
C PHE A 160 6.37 -7.56 11.46
N THR A 161 7.13 -6.80 12.23
CA THR A 161 8.51 -7.10 12.58
C THR A 161 8.60 -8.37 13.45
N ASP A 162 9.57 -9.23 13.15
CA ASP A 162 9.86 -10.47 13.88
C ASP A 162 8.65 -11.40 14.12
N ALA A 163 7.66 -11.36 13.24
CA ALA A 163 6.39 -12.05 13.43
C ALA A 163 6.27 -13.39 12.71
N GLY A 164 7.24 -13.76 11.90
CA GLY A 164 7.27 -15.00 11.14
C GLY A 164 8.11 -16.10 11.78
N SER A 165 8.48 -17.08 10.99
CA SER A 165 9.30 -18.21 11.42
C SER A 165 10.72 -17.77 11.81
N GLY A 166 11.37 -18.55 12.69
CA GLY A 166 12.78 -18.39 13.02
C GLY A 166 13.76 -18.84 11.93
N THR A 167 13.27 -19.38 10.80
CA THR A 167 14.12 -19.76 9.66
C THR A 167 14.23 -18.61 8.68
N LEU A 168 15.36 -17.94 8.67
CA LEU A 168 15.50 -16.68 7.90
C LEU A 168 15.52 -16.90 6.37
N ASN A 169 16.13 -17.97 5.85
CA ASN A 169 16.20 -18.30 4.42
C ASN A 169 16.52 -17.12 3.49
N GLY A 170 17.32 -16.16 3.97
CA GLY A 170 17.64 -14.94 3.24
C GLY A 170 16.57 -13.84 3.28
N MET A 171 15.44 -14.07 3.97
CA MET A 171 14.40 -13.07 4.19
C MET A 171 14.82 -12.02 5.23
N VAL A 172 14.19 -10.86 5.17
CA VAL A 172 14.46 -9.73 6.07
C VAL A 172 14.03 -10.07 7.50
N SER A 173 14.84 -9.66 8.46
CA SER A 173 14.56 -9.78 9.90
C SER A 173 15.07 -8.54 10.61
N THR A 174 14.21 -7.81 11.29
CA THR A 174 14.61 -6.62 12.07
C THR A 174 15.32 -7.01 13.37
N GLY A 175 14.84 -8.02 14.07
CA GLY A 175 15.42 -8.49 15.34
C GLY A 175 16.49 -9.56 15.18
N GLY A 176 16.68 -10.11 13.98
CA GLY A 176 17.67 -11.14 13.67
C GLY A 176 17.31 -12.56 14.13
N SER A 177 16.13 -12.76 14.72
CA SER A 177 15.68 -14.07 15.22
C SER A 177 14.56 -14.67 14.38
N ASN A 178 13.58 -13.86 14.03
CA ASN A 178 12.43 -14.26 13.21
C ASN A 178 12.34 -13.39 11.98
N VAL A 179 11.70 -13.90 10.92
CA VAL A 179 11.49 -13.12 9.70
C VAL A 179 10.42 -12.05 9.89
N ASP A 180 10.57 -10.94 9.22
CA ASP A 180 9.56 -9.89 9.14
C ASP A 180 8.47 -10.31 8.15
N VAL A 181 7.22 -10.18 8.55
CA VAL A 181 6.09 -10.58 7.71
C VAL A 181 5.48 -9.35 7.05
N TYR A 182 5.59 -9.30 5.74
CA TYR A 182 5.08 -8.23 4.91
C TYR A 182 3.64 -8.52 4.46
N PRO A 183 2.65 -7.76 4.92
CA PRO A 183 1.29 -7.92 4.45
C PRO A 183 1.14 -7.36 3.03
N VAL A 184 0.54 -8.14 2.14
CA VAL A 184 0.13 -7.70 0.80
C VAL A 184 -1.39 -7.71 0.74
N VAL A 185 -1.99 -6.54 0.57
CA VAL A 185 -3.45 -6.37 0.56
C VAL A 185 -3.97 -6.33 -0.87
N PHE A 186 -4.74 -7.34 -1.25
CA PHE A 186 -5.38 -7.43 -2.57
C PHE A 186 -6.76 -6.79 -2.55
N ILE A 187 -6.98 -5.85 -3.45
CA ILE A 187 -8.19 -5.05 -3.52
C ILE A 187 -8.88 -5.23 -4.87
N ALA A 188 -10.20 -5.41 -4.80
CA ALA A 188 -11.11 -5.40 -5.93
C ALA A 188 -11.87 -4.06 -6.01
N LYS A 189 -12.63 -3.85 -7.06
CA LYS A 189 -13.50 -2.67 -7.18
C LYS A 189 -14.51 -2.63 -6.03
N ASN A 190 -14.60 -1.48 -5.36
CA ASN A 190 -15.49 -1.24 -4.22
C ASN A 190 -15.21 -2.15 -3.00
N ALA A 191 -13.95 -2.54 -2.77
CA ALA A 191 -13.57 -3.41 -1.67
C ALA A 191 -13.76 -2.76 -0.29
N TYR A 192 -13.57 -1.45 -0.20
CA TYR A 192 -13.80 -0.68 1.03
C TYR A 192 -14.30 0.73 0.70
N GLY A 193 -14.87 1.39 1.70
CA GLY A 193 -15.31 2.77 1.60
C GLY A 193 -14.88 3.58 2.83
N HIS A 194 -14.52 4.82 2.61
CA HIS A 194 -14.26 5.78 3.66
C HIS A 194 -15.49 6.68 3.85
N VAL A 195 -16.04 6.69 5.07
CA VAL A 195 -17.17 7.54 5.42
C VAL A 195 -16.65 8.72 6.24
N PRO A 196 -16.65 9.96 5.70
CA PRO A 196 -16.22 11.13 6.47
C PRO A 196 -17.21 11.43 7.58
N LEU A 197 -16.72 11.98 8.69
CA LEU A 197 -17.58 12.49 9.76
C LEU A 197 -18.43 13.67 9.25
N LYS A 198 -19.66 13.77 9.71
CA LYS A 198 -20.65 14.79 9.27
C LYS A 198 -20.12 16.23 9.38
N GLY A 199 -19.22 16.52 10.31
CA GLY A 199 -18.59 17.84 10.48
C GLY A 199 -17.57 18.20 9.38
N ALA A 200 -16.90 17.21 8.76
CA ALA A 200 -15.94 17.48 7.70
C ALA A 200 -16.60 17.84 6.35
N GLY A 201 -17.84 17.42 6.12
CA GLY A 201 -18.60 17.74 4.92
C GLY A 201 -19.30 19.12 4.95
N SER A 202 -19.41 19.73 6.13
CA SER A 202 -20.04 21.07 6.27
C SER A 202 -19.04 22.23 6.19
N MET A 203 -17.76 21.93 6.09
CA MET A 203 -16.70 22.94 5.85
C MET A 203 -16.45 23.15 4.35
N ASN A 204 -17.51 23.17 3.56
CA ASN A 204 -17.43 23.67 2.21
C ASN A 204 -17.78 25.16 2.28
N PRO A 205 -16.82 26.03 2.01
CA PRO A 205 -17.08 27.48 1.91
C PRO A 205 -17.95 27.83 0.72
#